data_cf2a63e4bf39af14b5ca934fe8ab9daa
#
_entry.id   cf2a63e4bf39af14b5ca934fe8ab9daa
#
_cell.length_a   1.000
_cell.length_b   1.000
_cell.length_c   1.000
_cell.angle_alpha   90.00
_cell.angle_beta   90.00
_cell.angle_gamma   90.00
#
_symmetry.space_group_name_H-M   'P 1'
#
loop_
_entity.id
_entity.type
_entity.pdbx_description
1 polymer ?
#
loop_
_entity_poly.entity_id
_entity_poly.type
_entity_poly.pdbx_seq_one_letter_code
_entity_poly.pdbx_strand_id
1 'polypeptide(L)'
;METMTTIAITFIAQLIGFWTCAYFGNRGEVIRRELVNADMLAIKMKISVFVFLFSNLIVSLFLLKAHSLIFFITGIFTVIISHTVAYLQLKKLYNKK
;
A
#
# COMPACT_ATOMS: atom_id res chain seq x y z
N MET A 1 -23.62 2.13 -13.41
CA MET A 1 -23.60 0.96 -12.51
C MET A 1 -22.32 0.16 -12.65
N GLU A 2 -21.96 -0.23 -13.87
CA GLU A 2 -20.71 -0.99 -14.09
C GLU A 2 -19.47 -0.21 -13.65
N THR A 3 -19.46 1.10 -13.87
CA THR A 3 -18.34 1.94 -13.46
C THR A 3 -18.16 1.94 -11.95
N MET A 4 -19.27 2.06 -11.21
CA MET A 4 -19.24 2.04 -9.74
C MET A 4 -18.77 0.70 -9.21
N THR A 5 -19.25 -0.38 -9.82
CA THR A 5 -18.83 -1.74 -9.45
C THR A 5 -17.35 -1.94 -9.71
N THR A 6 -16.86 -1.49 -10.87
CA THR A 6 -15.44 -1.59 -11.22
C THR A 6 -14.57 -0.82 -10.24
N ILE A 7 -14.96 0.40 -9.89
CA ILE A 7 -14.24 1.21 -8.92
C ILE A 7 -14.18 0.50 -7.57
N ALA A 8 -15.31 -0.02 -7.10
CA ALA A 8 -15.38 -0.70 -5.80
C ALA A 8 -14.51 -1.94 -5.77
N ILE A 9 -14.59 -2.78 -6.78
CA ILE A 9 -13.79 -4.01 -6.86
C ILE A 9 -12.31 -3.67 -6.93
N THR A 10 -11.93 -2.70 -7.77
CA THR A 10 -10.55 -2.27 -7.90
C THR A 10 -10.01 -1.73 -6.58
N PHE A 11 -10.80 -0.90 -5.91
CA PHE A 11 -10.44 -0.31 -4.62
C PHE A 11 -10.16 -1.40 -3.58
N ILE A 12 -11.10 -2.35 -3.44
CA ILE A 12 -10.96 -3.44 -2.46
C ILE A 12 -9.76 -4.32 -2.78
N ALA A 13 -9.61 -4.71 -4.05
CA ALA A 13 -8.52 -5.59 -4.46
C ALA A 13 -7.15 -4.95 -4.20
N GLN A 14 -7.01 -3.68 -4.57
CA GLN A 14 -5.75 -2.94 -4.34
C GLN A 14 -5.50 -2.74 -2.86
N LEU A 15 -6.53 -2.42 -2.09
CA LEU A 15 -6.41 -2.21 -0.65
C LEU A 15 -5.85 -3.46 0.03
N ILE A 16 -6.44 -4.61 -0.27
CA ILE A 16 -5.99 -5.89 0.31
C ILE A 16 -4.58 -6.22 -0.17
N GLY A 17 -4.32 -6.08 -1.47
CA GLY A 17 -3.02 -6.42 -2.05
C GLY A 17 -1.89 -5.56 -1.49
N PHE A 18 -2.09 -4.26 -1.46
CA PHE A 18 -1.06 -3.34 -0.95
C PHE A 18 -0.85 -3.50 0.55
N TRP A 19 -1.94 -3.69 1.30
CA TRP A 19 -1.82 -3.94 2.73
C TRP A 19 -1.03 -5.22 3.01
N THR A 20 -1.34 -6.29 2.29
CA THR A 20 -0.65 -7.57 2.43
C THR A 20 0.84 -7.40 2.17
N CYS A 21 1.20 -6.73 1.08
CA CYS A 21 2.61 -6.49 0.73
C CYS A 21 3.30 -5.64 1.80
N ALA A 22 2.66 -4.57 2.24
CA ALA A 22 3.24 -3.65 3.21
C ALA A 22 3.40 -4.31 4.58
N TYR A 23 2.36 -4.99 5.05
CA TYR A 23 2.37 -5.58 6.38
C TYR A 23 3.30 -6.78 6.45
N PHE A 24 3.09 -7.78 5.59
CA PHE A 24 3.88 -9.00 5.65
C PHE A 24 5.32 -8.80 5.16
N GLY A 25 5.52 -7.84 4.25
CA GLY A 25 6.87 -7.52 3.80
C GLY A 25 7.76 -6.93 4.88
N ASN A 26 7.17 -6.25 5.87
CA ASN A 26 7.93 -5.59 6.93
C ASN A 26 7.79 -6.27 8.29
N ARG A 27 6.81 -7.17 8.43
CA ARG A 27 6.54 -7.83 9.70
C ARG A 27 7.73 -8.61 10.22
N GLY A 28 8.42 -9.31 9.34
CA GLY A 28 9.60 -10.10 9.72
C GLY A 28 10.70 -9.24 10.33
N GLU A 29 10.98 -8.08 9.72
CA GLU A 29 11.99 -7.16 10.23
C GLU A 29 11.62 -6.59 11.59
N VAL A 30 10.34 -6.28 11.79
CA VAL A 30 9.87 -5.76 13.07
C VAL A 30 9.99 -6.81 14.17
N ILE A 31 9.59 -8.05 13.87
CA ILE A 31 9.65 -9.16 14.84
C ILE A 31 11.10 -9.46 15.22
N ARG A 32 11.99 -9.50 14.22
CA ARG A 32 13.42 -9.76 14.45
C ARG A 32 14.18 -8.56 14.99
N ARG A 33 13.50 -7.41 15.07
CA ARG A 33 14.10 -6.15 15.52
C ARG A 33 15.33 -5.73 14.72
N GLU A 34 15.25 -5.95 13.42
CA GLU A 34 16.29 -5.50 12.50
C GLU A 34 16.25 -3.99 12.30
N LEU A 35 15.13 -3.36 12.64
CA LEU A 35 14.99 -1.92 12.60
C LEU A 35 15.53 -1.30 13.89
N VAL A 36 16.33 -0.24 13.73
CA VAL A 36 16.94 0.44 14.88
C VAL A 36 15.87 1.13 15.72
N ASN A 37 14.90 1.75 15.05
CA ASN A 37 13.82 2.47 15.72
C ASN A 37 12.58 2.55 14.79
N ALA A 38 11.49 3.10 15.33
CA ALA A 38 10.25 3.24 14.57
C ALA A 38 10.39 4.20 13.38
N ASP A 39 11.34 5.14 13.44
CA ASP A 39 11.57 6.07 12.32
C ASP A 39 12.09 5.35 11.09
N MET A 40 12.90 4.33 11.26
CA MET A 40 13.36 3.50 10.15
C MET A 40 12.19 2.83 9.44
N LEU A 41 11.23 2.33 10.21
CA LEU A 41 10.01 1.74 9.65
C LEU A 41 9.23 2.79 8.87
N ALA A 42 9.09 4.00 9.41
CA ALA A 42 8.38 5.08 8.75
C ALA A 42 9.02 5.42 7.39
N ILE A 43 10.35 5.46 7.34
CA ILE A 43 11.08 5.73 6.10
C ILE A 43 10.83 4.63 5.08
N LYS A 44 10.91 3.37 5.48
CA LYS A 44 10.64 2.23 4.59
C LYS A 44 9.23 2.25 4.04
N MET A 45 8.25 2.58 4.89
CA MET A 45 6.86 2.66 4.46
C MET A 45 6.65 3.78 3.45
N LYS A 46 7.29 4.94 3.65
CA LYS A 46 7.23 6.04 2.69
C LYS A 46 7.81 5.64 1.34
N ILE A 47 8.96 5.00 1.35
CA ILE A 47 9.60 4.52 0.11
C ILE A 47 8.68 3.53 -0.61
N SER A 48 8.08 2.61 0.13
CA SER A 48 7.12 1.64 -0.43
C SER A 48 5.93 2.32 -1.07
N VAL A 49 5.40 3.38 -0.42
CA VAL A 49 4.29 4.16 -0.98
C VAL A 49 4.66 4.72 -2.35
N PHE A 50 5.85 5.33 -2.47
CA PHE A 50 6.29 5.89 -3.75
C PHE A 50 6.46 4.81 -4.81
N VAL A 51 7.05 3.66 -4.45
CA VAL A 51 7.23 2.55 -5.38
C VAL A 51 5.89 2.06 -5.91
N PHE A 52 4.90 1.88 -5.02
CA PHE A 52 3.59 1.39 -5.44
C PHE A 52 2.80 2.43 -6.23
N LEU A 53 2.94 3.71 -5.90
CA LEU A 53 2.30 4.77 -6.70
C LEU A 53 2.87 4.81 -8.12
N PHE A 54 4.19 4.68 -8.24
CA PHE A 54 4.83 4.63 -9.56
C PHE A 54 4.38 3.41 -10.34
N SER A 55 4.29 2.26 -9.68
CA SER A 55 3.80 1.02 -10.30
C SER A 55 2.37 1.16 -10.81
N ASN A 56 1.49 1.80 -10.01
CA ASN A 56 0.11 2.05 -10.41
C ASN A 56 0.04 2.96 -11.63
N LEU A 57 0.91 3.96 -11.68
CA LEU A 57 0.96 4.86 -12.84
C LEU A 57 1.31 4.10 -14.11
N ILE A 58 2.33 3.23 -14.03
CA ILE A 58 2.76 2.43 -15.18
C ILE A 58 1.63 1.49 -15.62
N VAL A 59 1.00 0.78 -14.69
CA VAL A 59 -0.09 -0.14 -15.00
C VAL A 59 -1.26 0.60 -15.65
N SER A 60 -1.63 1.76 -15.10
CA SER A 60 -2.75 2.52 -15.64
C SER A 60 -2.48 3.05 -17.06
N LEU A 61 -1.24 3.44 -17.34
CA LEU A 61 -0.88 3.95 -18.66
C LEU A 61 -0.83 2.85 -19.73
N PHE A 62 -0.35 1.65 -19.36
CA PHE A 62 -0.09 0.61 -20.34
C PHE A 62 -1.19 -0.43 -20.47
N LEU A 63 -1.88 -0.76 -19.36
CA LEU A 63 -2.81 -1.88 -19.35
C LEU A 63 -4.28 -1.48 -19.34
N LEU A 64 -4.63 -0.32 -18.81
CA LEU A 64 -6.03 0.07 -18.61
C LEU A 64 -6.35 1.40 -19.25
N LYS A 65 -6.11 1.50 -20.56
CA LYS A 65 -6.27 2.75 -21.30
C LYS A 65 -7.63 3.41 -21.10
N ALA A 66 -8.71 2.64 -21.10
CA ALA A 66 -10.07 3.19 -20.99
C ALA A 66 -10.41 3.68 -19.58
N HIS A 67 -9.87 3.04 -18.57
CA HIS A 67 -10.15 3.35 -17.17
C HIS A 67 -8.92 3.75 -16.38
N SER A 68 -7.89 4.24 -17.09
CA SER A 68 -6.60 4.54 -16.48
C SER A 68 -6.69 5.59 -15.37
N LEU A 69 -7.51 6.63 -15.58
CA LEU A 69 -7.65 7.68 -14.58
C LEU A 69 -8.30 7.16 -13.30
N ILE A 70 -9.38 6.37 -13.45
CA ILE A 70 -10.09 5.79 -12.32
C ILE A 70 -9.16 4.85 -11.55
N PHE A 71 -8.44 4.01 -12.27
CA PHE A 71 -7.49 3.06 -11.67
C PHE A 71 -6.40 3.80 -10.91
N PHE A 72 -5.85 4.86 -11.50
CA PHE A 72 -4.78 5.63 -10.88
C PHE A 72 -5.24 6.33 -9.60
N ILE A 73 -6.42 6.98 -9.64
CA ILE A 73 -6.97 7.66 -8.48
C ILE A 73 -7.26 6.66 -7.35
N THR A 74 -7.89 5.53 -7.69
CA THR A 74 -8.15 4.47 -6.71
C THR A 74 -6.84 3.95 -6.13
N GLY A 75 -5.84 3.79 -6.98
CA GLY A 75 -4.52 3.31 -6.56
C GLY A 75 -3.86 4.24 -5.56
N ILE A 76 -3.94 5.55 -5.77
CA ILE A 76 -3.39 6.53 -4.84
C ILE A 76 -4.03 6.38 -3.46
N PHE A 77 -5.36 6.35 -3.41
CA PHE A 77 -6.07 6.22 -2.14
C PHE A 77 -5.77 4.90 -1.45
N THR A 78 -5.80 3.80 -2.20
CA THR A 78 -5.57 2.47 -1.61
C THR A 78 -4.14 2.31 -1.11
N VAL A 79 -3.15 2.81 -1.84
CA VAL A 79 -1.75 2.73 -1.41
C VAL A 79 -1.57 3.50 -0.11
N ILE A 80 -2.06 4.73 -0.05
CA ILE A 80 -1.91 5.57 1.14
C ILE A 80 -2.60 4.92 2.34
N ILE A 81 -3.85 4.50 2.18
CA ILE A 81 -4.62 3.88 3.26
C ILE A 81 -3.97 2.59 3.72
N SER A 82 -3.61 1.71 2.78
CA SER A 82 -3.01 0.40 3.10
C SER A 82 -1.71 0.55 3.87
N HIS A 83 -0.83 1.43 3.41
CA HIS A 83 0.47 1.62 4.06
C HIS A 83 0.33 2.31 5.40
N THR A 84 -0.62 3.23 5.53
CA THR A 84 -0.89 3.87 6.82
C THR A 84 -1.36 2.86 7.85
N VAL A 85 -2.34 2.02 7.47
CA VAL A 85 -2.86 0.98 8.37
C VAL A 85 -1.76 -0.01 8.74
N ALA A 86 -1.01 -0.48 7.75
CA ALA A 86 0.09 -1.42 7.99
C ALA A 86 1.15 -0.81 8.90
N TYR A 87 1.50 0.45 8.69
CA TYR A 87 2.47 1.16 9.53
C TYR A 87 2.01 1.24 10.98
N LEU A 88 0.75 1.59 11.20
CA LEU A 88 0.21 1.68 12.56
C LEU A 88 0.22 0.33 13.25
N GLN A 89 -0.14 -0.74 12.53
CA GLN A 89 -0.11 -2.08 13.06
C GLN A 89 1.32 -2.53 13.41
N LEU A 90 2.27 -2.26 12.51
CA LEU A 90 3.67 -2.62 12.72
C LEU A 90 4.30 -1.81 13.83
N LYS A 91 3.93 -0.54 13.95
CA LYS A 91 4.41 0.31 15.05
C LYS A 91 3.93 -0.22 16.40
N LYS A 92 2.68 -0.65 16.47
CA LYS A 92 2.15 -1.30 17.67
C LYS A 92 2.94 -2.56 18.01
N LEU A 93 3.20 -3.37 17.00
CA LEU A 93 3.97 -4.61 17.17
C LEU A 93 5.39 -4.30 17.65
N TYR A 94 6.01 -3.27 17.08
CA TYR A 94 7.36 -2.84 17.47
C TYR A 94 7.40 -2.35 18.92
N ASN A 95 6.41 -1.57 19.34
CA ASN A 95 6.36 -0.99 20.68
C ASN A 95 5.88 -1.98 21.74
N LYS A 96 5.28 -3.10 21.34
CA LYS A 96 4.69 -4.06 22.26
C LYS A 96 5.72 -4.82 23.07
N LYS A 97 6.97 -4.67 22.74
CA LYS A 97 8.07 -5.23 23.52
C LYS A 97 8.83 -4.14 24.25
#